data_617f72bf2bfffdf2d0656a1ba1cbf704
#
_entry.id   617f72bf2bfffdf2d0656a1ba1cbf704
#
_cell.length_a   1.000
_cell.length_b   1.000
_cell.length_c   1.000
_cell.angle_alpha   90.00
_cell.angle_beta   90.00
_cell.angle_gamma   90.00
#
_symmetry.space_group_name_H-M   'P 1'
#
loop_
_entity.id
_entity.type
_entity.pdbx_description
1 polymer ?
#
loop_
_entity_poly.entity_id
_entity_poly.type
_entity_poly.pdbx_seq_one_letter_code
_entity_poly.pdbx_strand_id
1 'polypeptide(L)'
;MIKQSKNVSMPFGWPIYVSESTYNISETEMNFVKALERKDNGGGGNNWMSKDSWLFKHDQMKGVKEFIQKNVEDYFYNLINVDNSIEIYPTQAWTNYNRKGQSHHHHMHDNSILSAVFYYQTDKTRIEFWREDKLFPLSINYKEWDFFNANMWWQETKPGKVIIFPSKLAHSVMENNSDVERISLAVNTFVKGHLGIDDNSTGLIL
;
A
#
# COMPACT_ATOMS: atom_id res chain seq x y z
N MET A 1 -15.90 -8.96 15.15
CA MET A 1 -16.76 -9.89 14.35
C MET A 1 -17.73 -9.04 13.56
N ILE A 2 -17.68 -9.08 12.21
CA ILE A 2 -18.66 -8.41 11.36
C ILE A 2 -20.00 -9.10 11.61
N LYS A 3 -20.97 -8.39 12.18
CA LYS A 3 -22.36 -8.84 12.21
C LYS A 3 -22.85 -8.87 10.76
N GLN A 4 -22.75 -10.01 10.09
CA GLN A 4 -23.39 -10.18 8.79
C GLN A 4 -24.90 -10.09 8.98
N SER A 5 -25.46 -8.93 8.73
CA SER A 5 -26.88 -8.79 8.47
C SER A 5 -27.16 -9.48 7.13
N LYS A 6 -28.07 -10.45 7.12
CA LYS A 6 -28.38 -11.28 5.92
C LYS A 6 -28.85 -10.50 4.68
N ASN A 7 -29.06 -9.18 4.78
CA ASN A 7 -29.67 -8.33 3.75
C ASN A 7 -28.88 -7.04 3.49
N VAL A 8 -27.58 -6.99 3.85
CA VAL A 8 -26.71 -5.82 3.59
C VAL A 8 -25.68 -6.21 2.55
N SER A 9 -25.57 -5.42 1.49
CA SER A 9 -24.48 -5.47 0.52
C SER A 9 -23.65 -4.20 0.59
N MET A 10 -22.35 -4.30 0.32
CA MET A 10 -21.44 -3.17 0.20
C MET A 10 -20.91 -3.14 -1.24
N PRO A 11 -21.67 -2.53 -2.19
CA PRO A 11 -21.35 -2.62 -3.62
C PRO A 11 -20.08 -1.84 -4.01
N PHE A 12 -19.64 -0.88 -3.20
CA PHE A 12 -18.50 -0.01 -3.49
C PHE A 12 -17.50 -0.04 -2.33
N GLY A 13 -16.74 -1.12 -2.24
CA GLY A 13 -15.65 -1.26 -1.28
C GLY A 13 -14.29 -1.04 -1.94
N TRP A 14 -13.33 -0.53 -1.17
CA TRP A 14 -11.92 -0.50 -1.55
C TRP A 14 -11.26 -1.80 -1.10
N PRO A 15 -10.87 -2.71 -1.99
CA PRO A 15 -10.21 -3.94 -1.58
C PRO A 15 -8.80 -3.64 -1.09
N ILE A 16 -8.46 -4.15 0.10
CA ILE A 16 -7.13 -4.12 0.69
C ILE A 16 -6.64 -5.56 0.76
N TYR A 17 -5.55 -5.85 0.08
CA TYR A 17 -4.95 -7.17 0.00
C TYR A 17 -3.76 -7.28 0.94
N VAL A 18 -3.65 -8.41 1.61
CA VAL A 18 -2.47 -8.79 2.39
C VAL A 18 -1.96 -10.11 1.85
N SER A 19 -0.67 -10.21 1.50
CA SER A 19 -0.11 -11.44 0.96
C SER A 19 -0.40 -12.66 1.85
N GLU A 20 -0.81 -13.78 1.25
CA GLU A 20 -1.03 -15.02 1.97
C GLU A 20 0.29 -15.59 2.50
N SER A 21 1.31 -15.64 1.63
CA SER A 21 2.65 -16.08 2.00
C SER A 21 3.45 -14.99 2.70
N THR A 22 4.47 -15.39 3.45
CA THR A 22 5.45 -14.51 4.07
C THR A 22 6.77 -14.65 3.31
N TYR A 23 7.32 -13.53 2.87
CA TYR A 23 8.64 -13.49 2.23
C TYR A 23 9.74 -13.67 3.26
N ASN A 24 10.71 -14.53 2.94
CA ASN A 24 11.88 -14.73 3.77
C ASN A 24 12.96 -13.67 3.43
N ILE A 25 13.06 -12.65 4.27
CA ILE A 25 14.01 -11.56 4.10
C ILE A 25 15.43 -12.07 4.33
N SER A 26 16.31 -11.94 3.33
CA SER A 26 17.72 -12.31 3.48
C SER A 26 18.49 -11.26 4.28
N GLU A 27 19.58 -11.70 4.93
CA GLU A 27 20.48 -10.80 5.65
C GLU A 27 21.11 -9.76 4.70
N THR A 28 21.50 -10.18 3.51
CA THR A 28 22.06 -9.29 2.46
C THR A 28 21.07 -8.18 2.09
N GLU A 29 19.82 -8.52 1.89
CA GLU A 29 18.75 -7.57 1.56
C GLU A 29 18.47 -6.60 2.73
N MET A 30 18.35 -7.14 3.95
CA MET A 30 18.17 -6.32 5.15
C MET A 30 19.32 -5.35 5.37
N ASN A 31 20.57 -5.80 5.20
CA ASN A 31 21.76 -4.96 5.33
C ASN A 31 21.78 -3.87 4.24
N PHE A 32 21.42 -4.21 3.02
CA PHE A 32 21.30 -3.24 1.93
C PHE A 32 20.30 -2.13 2.28
N VAL A 33 19.08 -2.46 2.65
CA VAL A 33 18.06 -1.42 2.97
C VAL A 33 18.41 -0.60 4.19
N LYS A 34 19.11 -1.16 5.19
CA LYS A 34 19.60 -0.42 6.36
C LYS A 34 20.73 0.56 6.03
N ALA A 35 21.55 0.26 5.03
CA ALA A 35 22.70 1.05 4.61
C ALA A 35 22.34 2.18 3.63
N LEU A 36 21.12 2.22 3.10
CA LEU A 36 20.70 3.25 2.13
C LEU A 36 20.84 4.67 2.69
N GLU A 37 21.31 5.57 1.87
CA GLU A 37 21.35 7.00 2.20
C GLU A 37 19.92 7.53 2.37
N ARG A 38 19.69 8.27 3.44
CA ARG A 38 18.35 8.73 3.85
C ARG A 38 18.21 10.24 3.68
N LYS A 39 17.00 10.68 3.43
CA LYS A 39 16.59 12.10 3.44
C LYS A 39 15.31 12.23 4.26
N ASP A 40 15.01 13.43 4.71
CA ASP A 40 13.71 13.78 5.28
C ASP A 40 12.61 13.51 4.25
N ASN A 41 11.50 12.91 4.68
CA ASN A 41 10.40 12.57 3.76
C ASN A 41 9.65 13.81 3.27
N GLY A 42 9.70 14.93 3.97
CA GLY A 42 8.95 16.14 3.63
C GLY A 42 7.44 15.95 3.77
N GLY A 43 6.65 16.82 3.13
CA GLY A 43 5.21 16.66 2.96
C GLY A 43 4.37 16.60 4.24
N GLY A 44 4.90 17.00 5.40
CA GLY A 44 4.19 16.99 6.70
C GLY A 44 4.41 15.71 7.53
N GLY A 45 5.10 14.69 7.00
CA GLY A 45 5.62 13.58 7.78
C GLY A 45 6.88 13.98 8.55
N ASN A 46 7.19 13.26 9.63
CA ASN A 46 8.43 13.46 10.40
C ASN A 46 9.34 12.23 10.33
N ASN A 47 9.16 11.41 9.31
CA ASN A 47 9.93 10.19 9.07
C ASN A 47 11.00 10.40 7.97
N TRP A 48 11.87 9.43 7.82
CA TRP A 48 12.91 9.40 6.80
C TRP A 48 12.54 8.49 5.64
N MET A 49 13.07 8.77 4.45
CA MET A 49 13.00 7.89 3.29
C MET A 49 14.37 7.72 2.64
N SER A 50 14.55 6.68 1.82
CA SER A 50 15.74 6.53 1.00
C SER A 50 15.87 7.68 0.00
N LYS A 51 17.09 8.18 -0.25
CA LYS A 51 17.33 9.17 -1.32
C LYS A 51 17.05 8.57 -2.70
N ASP A 52 17.47 7.31 -2.90
CA ASP A 52 17.11 6.56 -4.10
C ASP A 52 15.66 6.08 -4.02
N SER A 53 14.87 6.44 -5.02
CA SER A 53 13.46 6.01 -5.20
C SER A 53 13.27 4.99 -6.33
N TRP A 54 14.36 4.39 -6.82
CA TRP A 54 14.35 3.38 -7.87
C TRP A 54 15.02 2.08 -7.42
N LEU A 55 14.72 1.63 -6.20
CA LEU A 55 15.43 0.54 -5.54
C LEU A 55 15.39 -0.79 -6.29
N PHE A 56 14.39 -1.02 -7.14
CA PHE A 56 14.30 -2.23 -7.96
C PHE A 56 15.33 -2.33 -9.10
N LYS A 57 16.22 -1.34 -9.23
CA LYS A 57 17.39 -1.41 -10.11
C LYS A 57 18.56 -2.19 -9.50
N HIS A 58 18.55 -2.40 -8.20
CA HIS A 58 19.62 -3.07 -7.47
C HIS A 58 19.38 -4.58 -7.39
N ASP A 59 20.42 -5.37 -7.62
CA ASP A 59 20.35 -6.84 -7.59
C ASP A 59 19.91 -7.37 -6.23
N GLN A 60 20.26 -6.66 -5.13
CA GLN A 60 19.86 -7.03 -3.78
C GLN A 60 18.33 -6.99 -3.58
N MET A 61 17.62 -6.25 -4.42
CA MET A 61 16.15 -6.10 -4.33
C MET A 61 15.40 -7.08 -5.25
N LYS A 62 16.09 -7.94 -6.00
CA LYS A 62 15.47 -8.83 -6.99
C LYS A 62 14.42 -9.75 -6.38
N GLY A 63 14.74 -10.40 -5.26
CA GLY A 63 13.83 -11.35 -4.62
C GLY A 63 12.54 -10.70 -4.11
N VAL A 64 12.64 -9.57 -3.38
CA VAL A 64 11.46 -8.85 -2.91
C VAL A 64 10.66 -8.21 -4.05
N LYS A 65 11.32 -7.77 -5.13
CA LYS A 65 10.67 -7.29 -6.34
C LYS A 65 9.78 -8.37 -6.97
N GLU A 66 10.31 -9.58 -7.15
CA GLU A 66 9.58 -10.72 -7.71
C GLU A 66 8.40 -11.12 -6.79
N PHE A 67 8.62 -11.13 -5.47
CA PHE A 67 7.56 -11.39 -4.50
C PHE A 67 6.43 -10.34 -4.57
N ILE A 68 6.77 -9.05 -4.60
CA ILE A 68 5.78 -7.97 -4.69
C ILE A 68 5.05 -8.03 -6.03
N GLN A 69 5.76 -8.21 -7.15
CA GLN A 69 5.15 -8.30 -8.48
C GLN A 69 4.12 -9.43 -8.54
N LYS A 70 4.46 -10.62 -8.05
CA LYS A 70 3.52 -11.75 -7.99
C LYS A 70 2.24 -11.42 -7.21
N ASN A 71 2.34 -10.74 -6.07
CA ASN A 71 1.18 -10.36 -5.28
C ASN A 71 0.37 -9.21 -5.91
N VAL A 72 1.03 -8.28 -6.62
CA VAL A 72 0.37 -7.23 -7.42
C VAL A 72 -0.42 -7.85 -8.58
N GLU A 73 0.15 -8.83 -9.27
CA GLU A 73 -0.53 -9.58 -10.33
C GLU A 73 -1.73 -10.37 -9.78
N ASP A 74 -1.59 -11.00 -8.63
CA ASP A 74 -2.68 -11.72 -7.97
C ASP A 74 -3.84 -10.77 -7.61
N TYR A 75 -3.52 -9.60 -7.06
CA TYR A 75 -4.53 -8.55 -6.84
C TYR A 75 -5.19 -8.11 -8.14
N PHE A 76 -4.41 -7.81 -9.17
CA PHE A 76 -4.86 -7.18 -10.39
C PHE A 76 -5.68 -8.13 -11.27
N TYR A 77 -5.18 -9.35 -11.51
CA TYR A 77 -5.83 -10.29 -12.40
C TYR A 77 -6.84 -11.20 -11.70
N ASN A 78 -6.56 -11.65 -10.47
CA ASN A 78 -7.42 -12.62 -9.80
C ASN A 78 -8.47 -11.97 -8.89
N LEU A 79 -8.12 -10.88 -8.18
CA LEU A 79 -9.08 -10.20 -7.30
C LEU A 79 -9.93 -9.18 -8.06
N ILE A 80 -9.30 -8.31 -8.86
CA ILE A 80 -10.00 -7.26 -9.64
C ILE A 80 -10.50 -7.78 -10.99
N ASN A 81 -9.95 -8.91 -11.46
CA ASN A 81 -10.33 -9.56 -12.70
C ASN A 81 -10.08 -8.70 -13.94
N VAL A 82 -8.93 -8.03 -14.00
CA VAL A 82 -8.51 -7.24 -15.16
C VAL A 82 -8.10 -8.18 -16.31
N ASP A 83 -8.35 -7.77 -17.54
CA ASP A 83 -7.99 -8.52 -18.74
C ASP A 83 -6.46 -8.66 -18.89
N ASN A 84 -6.00 -9.86 -19.27
CA ASN A 84 -4.58 -10.19 -19.41
C ASN A 84 -3.86 -9.45 -20.56
N SER A 85 -4.57 -8.73 -21.41
CA SER A 85 -3.97 -7.84 -22.42
C SER A 85 -3.36 -6.57 -21.83
N ILE A 86 -3.67 -6.28 -20.55
CA ILE A 86 -3.12 -5.15 -19.82
C ILE A 86 -2.09 -5.68 -18.83
N GLU A 87 -0.85 -5.25 -18.96
CA GLU A 87 0.23 -5.61 -18.05
C GLU A 87 0.37 -4.56 -16.93
N ILE A 88 0.45 -5.02 -15.67
CA ILE A 88 0.79 -4.17 -14.52
C ILE A 88 2.24 -4.39 -14.10
N TYR A 89 2.97 -3.32 -13.82
CA TYR A 89 4.38 -3.36 -13.46
C TYR A 89 4.75 -2.33 -12.39
N PRO A 90 5.78 -2.60 -11.55
CA PRO A 90 6.27 -1.64 -10.57
C PRO A 90 7.05 -0.52 -11.26
N THR A 91 6.83 0.71 -10.80
CA THR A 91 7.56 1.89 -11.24
C THR A 91 8.61 2.29 -10.20
N GLN A 92 8.29 3.20 -9.31
CA GLN A 92 9.17 3.62 -8.24
C GLN A 92 9.06 2.71 -7.02
N ALA A 93 10.18 2.50 -6.35
CA ALA A 93 10.26 1.80 -5.08
C ALA A 93 11.25 2.50 -4.16
N TRP A 94 10.84 2.83 -2.94
CA TRP A 94 11.66 3.52 -1.94
C TRP A 94 11.40 2.98 -0.53
N THR A 95 12.39 3.06 0.34
CA THR A 95 12.27 2.63 1.72
C THR A 95 11.89 3.79 2.63
N ASN A 96 10.96 3.57 3.54
CA ASN A 96 10.59 4.50 4.61
C ASN A 96 11.12 3.98 5.95
N TYR A 97 11.58 4.90 6.80
CA TYR A 97 12.12 4.62 8.12
C TYR A 97 11.40 5.48 9.16
N ASN A 98 10.81 4.83 10.15
CA ASN A 98 10.12 5.51 11.24
C ASN A 98 10.72 5.05 12.57
N ARG A 99 11.45 5.93 13.21
CA ARG A 99 11.89 5.76 14.60
C ARG A 99 10.73 6.02 15.55
N LYS A 100 10.92 5.74 16.82
CA LYS A 100 9.98 6.08 17.89
C LYS A 100 9.57 7.56 17.81
N GLY A 101 8.28 7.85 17.94
CA GLY A 101 7.71 9.18 17.81
C GLY A 101 7.51 9.67 16.38
N GLN A 102 7.85 8.86 15.37
CA GLN A 102 7.70 9.24 13.96
C GLN A 102 6.48 8.56 13.32
N SER A 103 5.79 9.31 12.48
CA SER A 103 4.60 8.90 11.71
C SER A 103 4.80 9.19 10.23
N HIS A 104 3.88 8.73 9.39
CA HIS A 104 3.79 9.15 8.00
C HIS A 104 2.43 9.82 7.78
N HIS A 105 2.43 11.00 7.19
CA HIS A 105 1.25 11.83 7.01
C HIS A 105 0.20 11.16 6.13
N HIS A 106 -1.00 11.70 6.17
CA HIS A 106 -2.13 11.33 5.31
C HIS A 106 -1.85 11.77 3.85
N HIS A 107 -1.93 10.83 2.90
CA HIS A 107 -1.64 11.08 1.49
C HIS A 107 -2.24 10.00 0.57
N MET A 108 -2.18 10.27 -0.73
CA MET A 108 -2.46 9.36 -1.84
C MET A 108 -1.25 9.37 -2.78
N HIS A 109 -1.22 8.43 -3.73
CA HIS A 109 -0.13 8.39 -4.73
C HIS A 109 -0.66 8.77 -6.11
N ASP A 110 -0.09 9.83 -6.67
CA ASP A 110 -0.33 10.22 -8.08
C ASP A 110 0.48 9.32 -9.03
N ASN A 111 0.00 9.22 -10.27
CA ASN A 111 0.64 8.42 -11.32
C ASN A 111 0.92 6.96 -10.93
N SER A 112 0.02 6.39 -10.14
CA SER A 112 0.07 5.01 -9.69
C SER A 112 -1.32 4.38 -9.70
N ILE A 113 -1.40 3.11 -10.11
CA ILE A 113 -2.66 2.35 -10.15
C ILE A 113 -2.87 1.62 -8.83
N LEU A 114 -1.89 0.82 -8.42
CA LEU A 114 -1.84 0.15 -7.13
C LEU A 114 -0.60 0.59 -6.38
N SER A 115 -0.77 0.79 -5.09
CA SER A 115 0.34 0.97 -4.14
C SER A 115 0.55 -0.32 -3.38
N ALA A 116 1.81 -0.70 -3.20
CA ALA A 116 2.20 -1.82 -2.37
C ALA A 116 3.15 -1.36 -1.26
N VAL A 117 2.95 -1.84 -0.05
CA VAL A 117 3.85 -1.57 1.08
C VAL A 117 4.30 -2.89 1.67
N PHE A 118 5.59 -3.19 1.51
CA PHE A 118 6.24 -4.36 2.10
C PHE A 118 6.96 -3.98 3.39
N TYR A 119 6.93 -4.83 4.40
CA TYR A 119 7.52 -4.55 5.71
C TYR A 119 8.75 -5.40 5.97
N TYR A 120 9.91 -4.76 6.03
CA TYR A 120 11.17 -5.40 6.43
C TYR A 120 11.26 -5.58 7.95
N GLN A 121 10.88 -4.54 8.67
CA GLN A 121 10.93 -4.50 10.13
C GLN A 121 9.77 -3.67 10.66
N THR A 122 9.02 -4.21 11.61
CA THR A 122 7.88 -3.54 12.23
C THR A 122 7.56 -4.21 13.57
N ASP A 123 7.01 -3.46 14.52
CA ASP A 123 6.53 -3.96 15.80
C ASP A 123 5.23 -3.25 16.15
N LYS A 124 4.13 -4.03 16.28
CA LYS A 124 2.81 -3.58 16.75
C LYS A 124 2.30 -2.29 16.07
N THR A 125 2.57 -2.13 14.79
CA THR A 125 2.13 -0.97 14.02
C THR A 125 1.07 -1.34 13.01
N ARG A 126 0.42 -0.31 12.45
CA ARG A 126 -0.61 -0.47 11.44
C ARG A 126 -0.50 0.62 10.38
N ILE A 127 -0.99 0.33 9.18
CA ILE A 127 -1.33 1.30 8.15
C ILE A 127 -2.81 1.62 8.27
N GLU A 128 -3.17 2.89 8.14
CA GLU A 128 -4.53 3.39 8.25
C GLU A 128 -5.00 3.87 6.89
N PHE A 129 -6.24 3.53 6.55
CA PHE A 129 -6.92 3.90 5.32
C PHE A 129 -8.09 4.80 5.64
N TRP A 130 -8.27 5.86 4.88
CA TRP A 130 -9.23 6.91 5.18
C TRP A 130 -10.28 7.01 4.08
N ARG A 131 -11.52 7.18 4.50
CA ARG A 131 -12.63 7.51 3.60
C ARG A 131 -12.61 9.02 3.37
N GLU A 132 -12.48 9.44 2.11
CA GLU A 132 -12.52 10.85 1.73
C GLU A 132 -13.95 11.41 1.70
N ASP A 133 -14.93 10.58 1.36
CA ASP A 133 -16.34 10.92 1.36
C ASP A 133 -17.01 10.52 2.69
N LYS A 134 -17.89 11.37 3.18
CA LYS A 134 -18.69 11.08 4.37
C LYS A 134 -19.87 10.19 4.01
N LEU A 135 -20.18 9.21 4.87
CA LEU A 135 -21.37 8.38 4.71
C LEU A 135 -22.66 9.21 4.79
N PHE A 136 -22.65 10.24 5.62
CA PHE A 136 -23.76 11.19 5.77
C PHE A 136 -23.25 12.63 5.72
N PRO A 137 -24.05 13.58 5.18
CA PRO A 137 -23.68 14.99 5.12
C PRO A 137 -23.74 15.70 6.48
N LEU A 138 -24.16 14.99 7.53
CA LEU A 138 -24.33 15.49 8.89
C LEU A 138 -23.35 14.79 9.84
N SER A 139 -23.06 15.45 10.96
CA SER A 139 -22.33 14.84 12.08
C SER A 139 -23.31 14.00 12.90
N ILE A 140 -23.10 12.69 12.89
CA ILE A 140 -23.98 11.73 13.58
C ILE A 140 -23.16 10.98 14.62
N ASN A 141 -23.71 10.83 15.82
CA ASN A 141 -23.11 10.02 16.86
C ASN A 141 -23.50 8.55 16.68
N TYR A 142 -22.49 7.68 16.64
CA TYR A 142 -22.68 6.24 16.55
C TYR A 142 -22.58 5.62 17.94
N LYS A 143 -23.36 4.56 18.18
CA LYS A 143 -23.27 3.78 19.43
C LYS A 143 -21.95 3.01 19.51
N GLU A 144 -21.54 2.46 18.37
CA GLU A 144 -20.32 1.69 18.22
C GLU A 144 -19.72 1.97 16.83
N TRP A 145 -18.40 2.00 16.73
CA TRP A 145 -17.71 2.07 15.45
C TRP A 145 -17.56 0.66 14.88
N ASP A 146 -17.93 0.51 13.62
CA ASP A 146 -17.79 -0.74 12.88
C ASP A 146 -17.40 -0.49 11.42
N PHE A 147 -17.28 -1.57 10.66
CA PHE A 147 -16.91 -1.55 9.25
C PHE A 147 -17.86 -0.71 8.37
N PHE A 148 -19.13 -0.56 8.72
CA PHE A 148 -20.12 0.16 7.91
C PHE A 148 -20.10 1.66 8.13
N ASN A 149 -19.72 2.12 9.33
CA ASN A 149 -19.79 3.53 9.71
C ASN A 149 -18.42 4.18 9.95
N ALA A 150 -17.34 3.41 9.86
CA ALA A 150 -15.99 3.93 10.06
C ALA A 150 -15.56 4.89 8.94
N ASN A 151 -14.96 6.02 9.34
CA ASN A 151 -14.29 6.93 8.42
C ASN A 151 -12.82 6.55 8.19
N MET A 152 -12.28 5.70 9.05
CA MET A 152 -10.93 5.18 9.00
C MET A 152 -10.94 3.70 9.33
N TRP A 153 -10.17 2.93 8.60
CA TRP A 153 -9.93 1.52 8.86
C TRP A 153 -8.43 1.26 8.86
N TRP A 154 -7.99 0.14 9.39
CA TRP A 154 -6.57 -0.17 9.48
C TRP A 154 -6.26 -1.62 9.16
N GLN A 155 -5.02 -1.85 8.75
CA GLN A 155 -4.43 -3.17 8.58
C GLN A 155 -3.16 -3.28 9.43
N GLU A 156 -3.08 -4.34 10.24
CA GLU A 156 -1.85 -4.66 10.98
C GLU A 156 -0.71 -4.99 10.02
N THR A 157 0.48 -4.54 10.38
CA THR A 157 1.70 -4.77 9.61
C THR A 157 2.51 -5.91 10.21
N LYS A 158 3.11 -6.75 9.35
CA LYS A 158 3.97 -7.87 9.78
C LYS A 158 5.20 -7.95 8.90
N PRO A 159 6.41 -8.26 9.47
CA PRO A 159 7.59 -8.46 8.65
C PRO A 159 7.38 -9.56 7.59
N GLY A 160 7.92 -9.34 6.40
CA GLY A 160 7.81 -10.27 5.27
C GLY A 160 6.44 -10.27 4.57
N LYS A 161 5.50 -9.40 4.98
CA LYS A 161 4.19 -9.24 4.32
C LYS A 161 4.18 -8.01 3.44
N VAL A 162 3.39 -8.07 2.36
CA VAL A 162 3.03 -6.92 1.53
C VAL A 162 1.54 -6.63 1.67
N ILE A 163 1.21 -5.34 1.77
CA ILE A 163 -0.16 -4.82 1.74
C ILE A 163 -0.32 -4.05 0.44
N ILE A 164 -1.37 -4.37 -0.34
CA ILE A 164 -1.64 -3.79 -1.65
C ILE A 164 -3.03 -3.17 -1.65
N PHE A 165 -3.16 -1.99 -2.23
CA PHE A 165 -4.39 -1.23 -2.29
C PHE A 165 -4.39 -0.25 -3.47
N PRO A 166 -5.57 0.22 -3.93
CA PRO A 166 -5.65 1.26 -4.96
C PRO A 166 -4.92 2.53 -4.52
N SER A 167 -4.09 3.09 -5.39
CA SER A 167 -3.23 4.25 -5.06
C SER A 167 -4.00 5.51 -4.69
N LYS A 168 -5.25 5.62 -5.14
CA LYS A 168 -6.18 6.69 -4.75
C LYS A 168 -6.75 6.55 -3.33
N LEU A 169 -6.58 5.40 -2.69
CA LEU A 169 -7.04 5.22 -1.32
C LEU A 169 -6.12 5.99 -0.39
N ALA A 170 -6.68 7.02 0.23
CA ALA A 170 -5.94 7.85 1.18
C ALA A 170 -5.48 7.03 2.39
N HIS A 171 -4.22 7.19 2.77
CA HIS A 171 -3.64 6.40 3.85
C HIS A 171 -2.61 7.18 4.65
N SER A 172 -2.38 6.69 5.85
CA SER A 172 -1.38 7.22 6.79
C SER A 172 -0.74 6.08 7.56
N VAL A 173 0.36 6.37 8.23
CA VAL A 173 0.97 5.40 9.13
C VAL A 173 1.11 6.03 10.51
N MET A 174 0.54 5.35 11.51
CA MET A 174 0.58 5.78 12.91
C MET A 174 1.99 6.08 13.39
N GLU A 175 2.05 6.89 14.43
CA GLU A 175 3.27 7.08 15.21
C GLU A 175 3.83 5.72 15.67
N ASN A 176 5.12 5.53 15.45
CA ASN A 176 5.83 4.36 15.94
C ASN A 176 6.11 4.55 17.45
N ASN A 177 5.39 3.83 18.29
CA ASN A 177 5.57 3.86 19.74
C ASN A 177 6.56 2.82 20.26
N SER A 178 7.15 2.03 19.35
CA SER A 178 8.17 1.01 19.67
C SER A 178 9.57 1.59 19.58
N ASP A 179 10.51 1.01 20.35
CA ASP A 179 11.96 1.29 20.21
C ASP A 179 12.56 0.62 18.96
N VAL A 180 11.80 -0.28 18.30
CA VAL A 180 12.16 -0.89 17.02
C VAL A 180 11.87 0.08 15.88
N GLU A 181 12.90 0.46 15.10
CA GLU A 181 12.70 1.27 13.89
C GLU A 181 11.85 0.50 12.89
N ARG A 182 10.73 1.08 12.45
CA ARG A 182 9.94 0.50 11.36
C ARG A 182 10.63 0.78 10.04
N ILE A 183 10.81 -0.26 9.22
CA ILE A 183 11.40 -0.19 7.88
C ILE A 183 10.41 -0.82 6.92
N SER A 184 9.89 -0.02 5.98
CA SER A 184 8.96 -0.47 4.96
C SER A 184 9.39 -0.03 3.57
N LEU A 185 9.12 -0.84 2.56
CA LEU A 185 9.35 -0.56 1.15
C LEU A 185 8.01 -0.18 0.51
N ALA A 186 7.88 1.05 0.06
CA ALA A 186 6.74 1.51 -0.71
C ALA A 186 7.02 1.33 -2.20
N VAL A 187 6.01 0.90 -2.95
CA VAL A 187 6.10 0.63 -4.38
C VAL A 187 4.88 1.21 -5.08
N ASN A 188 5.12 1.97 -6.13
CA ASN A 188 4.10 2.41 -7.07
C ASN A 188 4.07 1.47 -8.27
N THR A 189 2.88 1.31 -8.87
CA THR A 189 2.70 0.52 -10.09
C THR A 189 2.03 1.33 -11.18
N PHE A 190 2.24 0.92 -12.42
CA PHE A 190 1.53 1.45 -13.57
C PHE A 190 1.17 0.32 -14.54
N VAL A 191 0.40 0.66 -15.57
CA VAL A 191 -0.05 -0.32 -16.57
C VAL A 191 0.48 0.04 -17.96
N LYS A 192 0.59 -0.97 -18.84
CA LYS A 192 0.81 -0.81 -20.27
C LYS A 192 -0.08 -1.76 -21.03
N GLY A 193 -0.33 -1.44 -22.29
CA GLY A 193 -1.20 -2.18 -23.18
C GLY A 193 -2.25 -1.29 -23.83
N HIS A 194 -3.26 -1.88 -24.40
CA HIS A 194 -4.38 -1.17 -25.01
C HIS A 194 -5.55 -1.07 -24.01
N LEU A 195 -5.76 0.13 -23.49
CA LEU A 195 -6.80 0.44 -22.50
C LEU A 195 -8.03 1.03 -23.19
N GLY A 196 -9.20 0.79 -22.62
CA GLY A 196 -10.47 1.32 -23.12
C GLY A 196 -11.00 0.59 -24.33
N ILE A 197 -11.91 1.23 -25.05
CA ILE A 197 -12.62 0.69 -26.24
C ILE A 197 -12.56 1.73 -27.35
N ASP A 198 -12.02 1.35 -28.51
CA ASP A 198 -11.84 2.26 -29.66
C ASP A 198 -13.16 2.82 -30.16
N ASP A 199 -14.18 1.97 -30.27
CA ASP A 199 -15.52 2.37 -30.75
C ASP A 199 -16.18 3.43 -29.86
N ASN A 200 -15.77 3.53 -28.58
CA ASN A 200 -16.27 4.53 -27.63
C ASN A 200 -15.34 5.74 -27.49
N SER A 201 -14.34 5.87 -28.35
CA SER A 201 -13.32 6.93 -28.27
C SER A 201 -12.60 7.01 -26.91
N THR A 202 -12.45 5.88 -26.21
CA THR A 202 -11.74 5.77 -24.93
C THR A 202 -10.45 4.96 -25.04
N GLY A 203 -10.10 4.51 -26.27
CA GLY A 203 -8.88 3.76 -26.55
C GLY A 203 -7.64 4.57 -26.19
N LEU A 204 -6.70 3.94 -25.45
CA LEU A 204 -5.42 4.51 -25.06
C LEU A 204 -4.36 3.41 -25.12
N ILE A 205 -3.31 3.64 -25.86
CA ILE A 205 -2.14 2.73 -25.97
C ILE A 205 -1.02 3.30 -25.09
N LEU A 206 -0.57 2.53 -24.12
CA LEU A 206 0.54 2.86 -23.19
C LEU A 206 1.71 1.90 -23.36
#